data_c7bfd7bd27229d61bec21d5465d91d07
#
_entry.id   c7bfd7bd27229d61bec21d5465d91d07
#
_cell.length_a   1.000
_cell.length_b   1.000
_cell.length_c   1.000
_cell.angle_alpha   90.00
_cell.angle_beta   90.00
_cell.angle_gamma   90.00
#
_symmetry.space_group_name_H-M   'P 1'
#
loop_
_entity.id
_entity.type
_entity.pdbx_description
1 polymer ?
#
loop_
_entity_poly.entity_id
_entity_poly.type
_entity_poly.pdbx_seq_one_letter_code
_entity_poly.pdbx_strand_id
1 'polypeptide(L)'
;MKVTYFTNNPLTLKYTNEELEKAINGIIEQIEDDTFSFNALCDTLMMKAQNENKIDNAPNTVYLSNKLDAKEYERVSYILWKKIWAHKLCLNFHSNESNFNNYSFIILKRNE
;
A
#
# COMPACT_ATOMS: atom_id res chain seq x y z
N MET A 1 20.16 3.14 -30.71
CA MET A 1 19.23 4.12 -30.07
C MET A 1 18.24 3.39 -29.17
N LYS A 2 18.14 3.82 -27.92
CA LYS A 2 17.15 3.24 -27.02
C LYS A 2 15.81 3.94 -27.23
N VAL A 3 14.76 3.14 -27.33
CA VAL A 3 13.40 3.66 -27.40
C VAL A 3 12.79 3.61 -26.02
N THR A 4 12.23 4.71 -25.58
CA THR A 4 11.53 4.79 -24.31
C THR A 4 10.03 4.72 -24.56
N TYR A 5 9.38 3.81 -23.86
CA TYR A 5 7.92 3.63 -23.95
C TYR A 5 7.27 4.26 -22.74
N PHE A 6 6.07 4.75 -22.92
CA PHE A 6 5.26 5.31 -21.84
C PHE A 6 3.97 4.52 -21.74
N THR A 7 3.54 4.26 -20.53
CA THR A 7 2.31 3.51 -20.30
C THR A 7 1.54 4.09 -19.13
N ASN A 8 0.22 3.97 -19.18
CA ASN A 8 -0.67 4.30 -18.07
C ASN A 8 -1.08 3.06 -17.29
N ASN A 9 -0.46 1.93 -17.54
CA ASN A 9 -0.77 0.69 -16.83
C ASN A 9 -0.46 0.84 -15.34
N PRO A 10 -1.29 0.24 -14.48
CA PRO A 10 -0.99 0.25 -13.04
C PRO A 10 0.27 -0.53 -12.72
N LEU A 11 0.82 -0.26 -11.56
CA LEU A 11 2.07 -0.88 -11.12
C LEU A 11 1.77 -2.21 -10.43
N THR A 12 2.65 -3.18 -10.65
CA THR A 12 2.60 -4.48 -10.00
C THR A 12 3.80 -4.61 -9.06
N LEU A 13 3.53 -4.99 -7.81
CA LEU A 13 4.58 -5.17 -6.82
C LEU A 13 5.22 -6.56 -6.96
N LYS A 14 6.53 -6.61 -6.78
CA LYS A 14 7.28 -7.87 -6.81
C LYS A 14 7.49 -8.48 -5.44
N TYR A 15 6.83 -7.97 -4.42
CA TYR A 15 6.92 -8.55 -3.09
C TYR A 15 6.19 -9.88 -3.02
N THR A 16 6.80 -10.86 -2.37
CA THR A 16 6.06 -12.04 -1.93
C THR A 16 5.05 -11.61 -0.86
N ASN A 17 4.11 -12.49 -0.53
CA ASN A 17 3.13 -12.15 0.51
C ASN A 17 3.80 -11.85 1.85
N GLU A 18 4.85 -12.59 2.20
CA GLU A 18 5.59 -12.36 3.43
C GLU A 18 6.33 -11.02 3.40
N GLU A 19 6.96 -10.72 2.28
CA GLU A 19 7.66 -9.45 2.10
C GLU A 19 6.69 -8.27 2.14
N LEU A 20 5.54 -8.43 1.53
CA LEU A 20 4.51 -7.39 1.51
C LEU A 20 4.00 -7.10 2.92
N GLU A 21 3.70 -8.16 3.67
CA GLU A 21 3.25 -8.00 5.05
C GLU A 21 4.30 -7.30 5.91
N LYS A 22 5.56 -7.68 5.73
CA LYS A 22 6.67 -7.06 6.46
C LYS A 22 6.81 -5.58 6.09
N ALA A 23 6.67 -5.25 4.81
CA ALA A 23 6.75 -3.87 4.35
C ALA A 23 5.62 -3.03 4.95
N ILE A 24 4.40 -3.57 4.95
CA ILE A 24 3.25 -2.88 5.53
C ILE A 24 3.43 -2.68 7.03
N ASN A 25 3.90 -3.71 7.74
CA ASN A 25 4.17 -3.59 9.16
C ASN A 25 5.18 -2.48 9.46
N GLY A 26 6.25 -2.41 8.66
CA GLY A 26 7.26 -1.37 8.83
C GLY A 26 6.71 0.02 8.61
N ILE A 27 5.84 0.18 7.63
CA ILE A 27 5.20 1.48 7.36
C ILE A 27 4.31 1.88 8.53
N ILE A 28 3.48 0.96 9.00
CA ILE A 28 2.55 1.24 10.12
C ILE A 28 3.32 1.60 11.38
N GLU A 29 4.43 0.93 11.64
CA GLU A 29 5.26 1.20 12.82
C GLU A 29 5.85 2.60 12.82
N GLN A 30 6.04 3.20 11.65
CA GLN A 30 6.62 4.53 11.53
C GLN A 30 5.56 5.64 11.52
N ILE A 31 4.29 5.28 11.52
CA ILE A 31 3.22 6.27 11.57
C ILE A 31 3.15 6.85 12.97
N GLU A 32 3.30 8.16 13.08
CA GLU A 32 3.25 8.85 14.37
C GLU A 32 1.82 9.09 14.83
N ASP A 33 0.91 9.31 13.87
CA ASP A 33 -0.50 9.49 14.15
C ASP A 33 -1.16 8.17 14.50
N ASP A 34 -2.33 8.25 15.12
CA ASP A 34 -3.10 7.05 15.44
C ASP A 34 -3.92 6.54 14.27
N THR A 35 -3.97 7.29 13.19
CA THR A 35 -4.79 6.94 12.03
C THR A 35 -4.00 7.06 10.72
N PHE A 36 -4.45 6.34 9.73
CA PHE A 36 -3.92 6.46 8.38
C PHE A 36 -4.99 6.08 7.36
N SER A 37 -4.88 6.60 6.16
CA SER A 37 -5.79 6.23 5.08
C SER A 37 -5.19 5.11 4.23
N PHE A 38 -6.06 4.35 3.59
CA PHE A 38 -5.66 3.27 2.69
C PHE A 38 -4.79 3.82 1.55
N ASN A 39 -5.20 4.94 0.95
CA ASN A 39 -4.44 5.52 -0.16
C ASN A 39 -3.05 5.98 0.28
N ALA A 40 -2.95 6.59 1.46
CA ALA A 40 -1.64 7.03 1.96
C ALA A 40 -0.71 5.85 2.20
N LEU A 41 -1.24 4.75 2.74
CA LEU A 41 -0.47 3.54 2.94
C LEU A 41 0.03 2.98 1.60
N CYS A 42 -0.86 2.90 0.62
CA CYS A 42 -0.50 2.37 -0.70
C CYS A 42 0.51 3.26 -1.41
N ASP A 43 0.37 4.58 -1.30
CA ASP A 43 1.34 5.51 -1.88
C ASP A 43 2.73 5.32 -1.28
N THR A 44 2.79 5.19 0.04
CA THR A 44 4.06 4.96 0.74
C THR A 44 4.65 3.61 0.33
N LEU A 45 3.81 2.59 0.20
CA LEU A 45 4.25 1.27 -0.23
C LEU A 45 4.82 1.30 -1.64
N MET A 46 4.20 2.04 -2.55
CA MET A 46 4.71 2.19 -3.92
C MET A 46 6.07 2.87 -3.93
N MET A 47 6.23 3.93 -3.14
CA MET A 47 7.52 4.63 -3.05
C MET A 47 8.60 3.70 -2.51
N LYS A 48 8.28 2.94 -1.48
CA LYS A 48 9.21 1.97 -0.91
C LYS A 48 9.59 0.92 -1.93
N ALA A 49 8.61 0.39 -2.66
CA ALA A 49 8.85 -0.63 -3.67
C ALA A 49 9.72 -0.11 -4.81
N GLN A 50 9.49 1.11 -5.24
CA GLN A 50 10.32 1.73 -6.27
C GLN A 50 11.77 1.88 -5.80
N ASN A 51 11.96 2.32 -4.56
CA ASN A 51 13.30 2.48 -3.99
C ASN A 51 14.02 1.16 -3.83
N GLU A 52 13.29 0.08 -3.59
CA GLU A 52 13.86 -1.25 -3.40
C GLU A 52 13.89 -2.07 -4.69
N ASN A 53 13.49 -1.46 -5.79
CA ASN A 53 13.39 -2.13 -7.08
C ASN A 53 12.47 -3.35 -7.04
N LYS A 54 11.33 -3.18 -6.38
CA LYS A 54 10.32 -4.23 -6.21
C LYS A 54 9.05 -3.95 -7.02
N ILE A 55 9.20 -3.23 -8.11
CA ILE A 55 8.13 -3.02 -9.09
C ILE A 55 8.45 -3.87 -10.32
N ASP A 56 7.43 -4.52 -10.84
CA ASP A 56 7.57 -5.33 -12.05
C ASP A 56 7.53 -4.41 -13.26
N ASN A 57 8.70 -3.98 -13.70
CA ASN A 57 8.85 -3.01 -14.77
C ASN A 57 9.21 -3.67 -16.10
N ALA A 58 8.53 -3.26 -17.15
CA ALA A 58 8.95 -3.61 -18.50
C ALA A 58 10.22 -2.83 -18.87
N PRO A 59 11.10 -3.41 -19.71
CA PRO A 59 12.32 -2.70 -20.13
C PRO A 59 11.99 -1.41 -20.87
N ASN A 60 12.77 -0.38 -20.61
CA ASN A 60 12.68 0.92 -21.29
C ASN A 60 11.29 1.54 -21.22
N THR A 61 10.56 1.29 -20.13
CA THR A 61 9.19 1.76 -19.98
C THR A 61 9.09 2.72 -18.80
N VAL A 62 8.42 3.84 -19.02
CA VAL A 62 8.08 4.80 -17.99
C VAL A 62 6.61 4.64 -17.64
N TYR A 63 6.32 4.39 -16.38
CA TYR A 63 4.95 4.21 -15.89
C TYR A 63 4.42 5.56 -15.43
N LEU A 64 3.41 6.04 -16.13
CA LEU A 64 2.80 7.34 -15.84
C LEU A 64 1.76 7.24 -14.74
N SER A 65 1.20 6.06 -14.52
CA SER A 65 0.24 5.84 -13.46
C SER A 65 0.94 5.75 -12.11
N ASN A 66 0.33 6.33 -11.08
CA ASN A 66 0.78 6.16 -9.72
C ASN A 66 -0.18 5.28 -8.91
N LYS A 67 -0.82 4.33 -9.59
CA LYS A 67 -1.77 3.41 -8.96
C LYS A 67 -1.24 2.00 -9.03
N LEU A 68 -1.61 1.20 -8.04
CA LEU A 68 -1.32 -0.22 -8.04
C LEU A 68 -2.35 -0.96 -8.87
N ASP A 69 -1.94 -2.11 -9.41
CA ASP A 69 -2.86 -3.04 -10.04
C ASP A 69 -3.89 -3.52 -9.01
N ALA A 70 -5.10 -3.86 -9.49
CA ALA A 70 -6.19 -4.28 -8.62
C ALA A 70 -5.81 -5.45 -7.71
N LYS A 71 -5.03 -6.39 -8.24
CA LYS A 71 -4.55 -7.52 -7.44
C LYS A 71 -3.69 -7.10 -6.26
N GLU A 72 -2.90 -6.04 -6.44
CA GLU A 72 -2.04 -5.55 -5.36
C GLU A 72 -2.87 -4.87 -4.29
N TYR A 73 -3.88 -4.11 -4.68
CA TYR A 73 -4.80 -3.53 -3.71
C TYR A 73 -5.51 -4.60 -2.89
N GLU A 74 -5.91 -5.71 -3.53
CA GLU A 74 -6.52 -6.83 -2.83
C GLU A 74 -5.56 -7.46 -1.82
N ARG A 75 -4.29 -7.63 -2.21
CA ARG A 75 -3.28 -8.19 -1.32
C ARG A 75 -3.07 -7.31 -0.09
N VAL A 76 -2.98 -5.99 -0.30
CA VAL A 76 -2.83 -5.04 0.80
C VAL A 76 -4.07 -5.09 1.69
N SER A 77 -5.26 -5.09 1.09
CA SER A 77 -6.51 -5.15 1.85
C SER A 77 -6.60 -6.39 2.71
N TYR A 78 -6.19 -7.53 2.16
CA TYR A 78 -6.22 -8.78 2.91
C TYR A 78 -5.33 -8.72 4.16
N ILE A 79 -4.14 -8.14 4.02
CA ILE A 79 -3.22 -8.00 5.14
C ILE A 79 -3.83 -7.08 6.20
N LEU A 80 -4.46 -5.98 5.79
CA LEU A 80 -5.09 -5.06 6.72
C LEU A 80 -6.28 -5.70 7.44
N TRP A 81 -7.08 -6.50 6.72
CA TRP A 81 -8.18 -7.25 7.34
C TRP A 81 -7.69 -8.24 8.38
N LYS A 82 -6.56 -8.92 8.11
CA LYS A 82 -5.97 -9.82 9.10
C LYS A 82 -5.60 -9.05 10.37
N LYS A 83 -5.10 -7.82 10.21
CA LYS A 83 -4.75 -6.99 11.36
C LYS A 83 -5.98 -6.54 12.13
N ILE A 84 -7.09 -6.29 11.44
CA ILE A 84 -8.35 -5.97 12.10
C ILE A 84 -8.81 -7.17 12.93
N TRP A 85 -8.78 -8.36 12.36
CA TRP A 85 -9.16 -9.58 13.07
C TRP A 85 -8.24 -9.86 14.26
N ALA A 86 -6.99 -9.45 14.18
CA ALA A 86 -6.02 -9.62 15.27
C ALA A 86 -6.08 -8.46 16.29
N HIS A 87 -7.03 -7.56 16.15
CA HIS A 87 -7.24 -6.41 17.04
C HIS A 87 -6.04 -5.45 17.07
N LYS A 88 -5.33 -5.35 15.95
CA LYS A 88 -4.22 -4.40 15.80
C LYS A 88 -4.65 -3.13 15.09
N LEU A 89 -5.71 -3.20 14.30
CA LEU A 89 -6.31 -2.07 13.60
C LEU A 89 -7.82 -2.14 13.76
N CYS A 90 -8.47 -0.99 13.58
CA CYS A 90 -9.90 -0.98 13.35
C CYS A 90 -10.25 0.09 12.32
N LEU A 91 -11.41 -0.04 11.71
CA LEU A 91 -11.88 0.96 10.76
C LEU A 91 -12.25 2.23 11.49
N ASN A 92 -11.93 3.37 10.90
CA ASN A 92 -12.26 4.67 11.46
C ASN A 92 -13.60 5.14 10.89
N PHE A 93 -14.67 4.82 11.58
CA PHE A 93 -16.00 5.18 11.16
C PHE A 93 -16.33 6.66 11.36
N HIS A 94 -15.45 7.39 12.03
CA HIS A 94 -15.62 8.82 12.24
C HIS A 94 -14.93 9.65 11.19
N SER A 95 -14.30 9.00 10.21
CA SER A 95 -13.66 9.69 9.11
C SER A 95 -14.70 10.39 8.24
N ASN A 96 -14.35 11.57 7.74
CA ASN A 96 -15.19 12.30 6.79
C ASN A 96 -15.02 11.82 5.36
N GLU A 97 -14.20 10.80 5.16
CA GLU A 97 -13.99 10.23 3.84
C GLU A 97 -15.25 9.53 3.35
N SER A 98 -15.75 9.96 2.21
CA SER A 98 -16.91 9.34 1.59
C SER A 98 -16.55 8.41 0.44
N ASN A 99 -15.27 8.27 0.15
CA ASN A 99 -14.78 7.45 -0.94
C ASN A 99 -14.61 6.00 -0.48
N PHE A 100 -15.36 5.09 -1.09
CA PHE A 100 -15.30 3.68 -0.75
C PHE A 100 -13.93 3.06 -0.92
N ASN A 101 -13.08 3.67 -1.76
CA ASN A 101 -11.76 3.12 -2.06
C ASN A 101 -10.68 3.67 -1.15
N ASN A 102 -11.04 4.55 -0.22
CA ASN A 102 -10.05 5.15 0.66
C ASN A 102 -10.51 5.08 2.11
N TYR A 103 -10.41 3.88 2.66
CA TYR A 103 -10.73 3.67 4.06
C TYR A 103 -9.69 4.31 4.95
N SER A 104 -10.14 4.78 6.11
CA SER A 104 -9.26 5.23 7.18
C SER A 104 -9.20 4.17 8.27
N PHE A 105 -8.04 3.98 8.86
CA PHE A 105 -7.81 2.98 9.89
C PHE A 105 -7.29 3.64 11.15
N ILE A 106 -7.65 3.09 12.29
CA ILE A 106 -7.13 3.49 13.59
C ILE A 106 -6.15 2.42 14.04
N ILE A 107 -4.94 2.84 14.40
CA ILE A 107 -3.95 1.93 14.94
C ILE A 107 -4.29 1.71 16.40
N LEU A 108 -4.59 0.48 16.76
CA LEU A 108 -4.92 0.16 18.14
C LEU A 108 -3.65 0.15 18.98
N LYS A 109 -3.78 0.67 20.18
CA LYS A 109 -2.64 0.89 21.05
C LYS A 109 -1.94 -0.42 21.34
N ARG A 110 -0.65 -0.41 21.12
CA ARG A 110 0.16 -1.59 21.44
C ARG A 110 0.29 -1.68 22.96
N ASN A 111 0.36 -2.91 23.42
CA ASN A 111 0.63 -3.09 24.84
C ASN A 111 2.02 -2.59 25.15
N GLU A 112 2.06 -1.71 26.08
CA GLU A 112 3.32 -1.19 26.55
C GLU A 112 3.83 -2.02 27.71
#